data_07e56822979ca287908d85acc932a913
#
_entry.id   07e56822979ca287908d85acc932a913
#
_cell.length_a   1.000
_cell.length_b   1.000
_cell.length_c   1.000
_cell.angle_alpha   90.00
_cell.angle_beta   90.00
_cell.angle_gamma   90.00
#
_symmetry.space_group_name_H-M   'P 1'
#
loop_
_entity.id
_entity.type
_entity.pdbx_description
1 polymer ?
#
loop_
_entity_poly.entity_id
_entity_poly.type
_entity_poly.pdbx_seq_one_letter_code
_entity_poly.pdbx_strand_id
1 'polypeptide(L)'
;MKIPKFEAQTEWNIPTEFPDLRQVDEIAIDLETRDPDLIKKGSGAVIGNGEVIGIAVATAHYKGYFPIAHQGGGNMDRQKVLEWLKDVLLADSIKIFHNAMYDVCWLRAMGFKINGRIVDTMIAAAVTDENRFRYDLNSLSWKYNGFGKNEAALAEAAAQWGID
;
A
#
# COMPACT_ATOMS: atom_id res chain seq x y z
N MET A 1 8.68 -29.15 4.35
CA MET A 1 7.75 -28.67 3.32
C MET A 1 8.54 -27.91 2.29
N LYS A 2 8.54 -28.29 1.02
CA LYS A 2 9.20 -27.48 -0.03
C LYS A 2 8.25 -26.35 -0.38
N ILE A 3 8.63 -25.11 -0.09
CA ILE A 3 7.91 -23.94 -0.55
C ILE A 3 8.03 -23.92 -2.08
N PRO A 4 6.91 -23.97 -2.84
CA PRO A 4 6.97 -23.85 -4.29
C PRO A 4 7.62 -22.52 -4.66
N LYS A 5 8.54 -22.53 -5.63
CA LYS A 5 9.05 -21.29 -6.20
C LYS A 5 7.93 -20.71 -7.06
N PHE A 6 7.30 -19.67 -6.59
CA PHE A 6 6.39 -18.86 -7.38
C PHE A 6 7.21 -17.77 -8.10
N GLU A 7 7.23 -17.82 -9.42
CA GLU A 7 7.76 -16.73 -10.23
C GLU A 7 6.58 -15.86 -10.68
N ALA A 8 6.46 -14.69 -10.08
CA ALA A 8 5.44 -13.75 -10.48
C ALA A 8 5.63 -13.36 -11.96
N GLN A 9 4.60 -13.56 -12.78
CA GLN A 9 4.58 -13.08 -14.16
C GLN A 9 4.28 -11.58 -14.17
N THR A 10 5.30 -10.78 -13.92
CA THR A 10 5.19 -9.33 -13.87
C THR A 10 6.46 -8.71 -14.45
N GLU A 11 6.31 -7.57 -15.11
CA GLU A 11 7.44 -6.73 -15.54
C GLU A 11 8.00 -5.87 -14.41
N TRP A 12 7.42 -5.96 -13.19
CA TRP A 12 7.89 -5.20 -12.05
C TRP A 12 9.29 -5.67 -11.62
N ASN A 13 10.16 -4.69 -11.41
CA ASN A 13 11.50 -4.88 -10.87
C ASN A 13 11.65 -4.05 -9.60
N ILE A 14 12.49 -4.53 -8.67
CA ILE A 14 12.83 -3.76 -7.47
C ILE A 14 13.46 -2.44 -7.92
N PRO A 15 12.95 -1.28 -7.44
CA PRO A 15 13.55 0.00 -7.76
C PRO A 15 15.02 0.06 -7.35
N THR A 16 15.90 0.53 -8.22
CA THR A 16 17.32 0.73 -7.94
C THR A 16 17.63 2.12 -7.42
N GLU A 17 16.70 3.06 -7.64
CA GLU A 17 16.83 4.47 -7.28
C GLU A 17 15.55 4.98 -6.62
N PHE A 18 15.69 6.01 -5.81
CA PHE A 18 14.56 6.70 -5.21
C PHE A 18 14.18 7.91 -6.06
N PRO A 19 12.94 7.99 -6.56
CA PRO A 19 12.48 9.16 -7.30
C PRO A 19 12.37 10.37 -6.37
N ASP A 20 12.68 11.55 -6.89
CA ASP A 20 12.38 12.79 -6.16
C ASP A 20 10.90 13.16 -6.35
N LEU A 21 10.09 12.87 -5.34
CA LEU A 21 8.65 13.16 -5.32
C LEU A 21 8.28 14.33 -4.41
N ARG A 22 9.25 15.16 -4.01
CA ARG A 22 9.00 16.29 -3.10
C ARG A 22 8.27 17.46 -3.76
N GLN A 23 8.28 17.53 -5.10
CA GLN A 23 7.69 18.62 -5.88
C GLN A 23 6.43 18.20 -6.64
N VAL A 24 5.87 17.02 -6.36
CA VAL A 24 4.62 16.59 -7.00
C VAL A 24 3.42 17.25 -6.30
N ASP A 25 2.37 17.57 -7.06
CA ASP A 25 1.16 18.16 -6.50
C ASP A 25 0.39 17.15 -5.64
N GLU A 26 0.37 15.89 -6.09
CA GLU A 26 -0.35 14.81 -5.41
C GLU A 26 0.38 13.46 -5.54
N ILE A 27 0.24 12.64 -4.51
CA ILE A 27 0.81 11.31 -4.44
C ILE A 27 -0.17 10.34 -3.77
N ALA A 28 -0.48 9.24 -4.43
CA ALA A 28 -1.16 8.11 -3.83
C ALA A 28 -0.14 7.23 -3.09
N ILE A 29 -0.50 6.79 -1.88
CA ILE A 29 0.33 5.96 -1.02
C ILE A 29 -0.52 4.80 -0.50
N ASP A 30 0.04 3.60 -0.52
CA ASP A 30 -0.58 2.39 0.00
C ASP A 30 0.50 1.56 0.72
N LEU A 31 0.17 1.01 1.88
CA LEU A 31 1.10 0.23 2.69
C LEU A 31 0.73 -1.26 2.64
N GLU A 32 1.70 -2.09 2.33
CA GLU A 32 1.59 -3.51 2.55
C GLU A 32 2.05 -3.85 3.97
N THR A 33 1.22 -4.59 4.69
CA THR A 33 1.45 -4.86 6.11
C THR A 33 1.34 -6.35 6.42
N ARG A 34 2.12 -6.79 7.39
CA ARG A 34 1.87 -8.02 8.11
C ARG A 34 1.17 -7.67 9.41
N ASP A 35 -0.15 -7.90 9.46
CA ASP A 35 -1.02 -7.54 10.57
C ASP A 35 -1.85 -8.77 11.02
N PRO A 36 -1.23 -9.71 11.76
CA PRO A 36 -1.80 -11.05 11.99
C PRO A 36 -3.04 -11.04 12.88
N ASP A 37 -3.22 -10.01 13.67
CA ASP A 37 -4.34 -9.90 14.61
C ASP A 37 -5.42 -8.92 14.17
N LEU A 38 -5.33 -8.33 12.98
CA LEU A 38 -6.20 -7.26 12.48
C LEU A 38 -7.70 -7.55 12.70
N ILE A 39 -8.14 -8.75 12.32
CA ILE A 39 -9.57 -9.14 12.42
C ILE A 39 -10.00 -9.41 13.88
N LYS A 40 -9.09 -9.92 14.71
CA LYS A 40 -9.44 -10.38 16.07
C LYS A 40 -9.26 -9.30 17.13
N LYS A 41 -8.25 -8.43 16.96
CA LYS A 41 -7.82 -7.48 17.98
C LYS A 41 -7.74 -6.03 17.47
N GLY A 42 -7.92 -5.82 16.18
CA GLY A 42 -7.74 -4.52 15.53
C GLY A 42 -6.34 -4.30 15.00
N SER A 43 -6.11 -3.09 14.46
CA SER A 43 -4.87 -2.75 13.77
C SER A 43 -3.62 -2.94 14.61
N GLY A 44 -2.66 -3.65 14.06
CA GLY A 44 -1.33 -3.86 14.65
C GLY A 44 -0.59 -2.56 14.93
N ALA A 45 -0.84 -1.50 14.16
CA ALA A 45 -0.32 -0.16 14.42
C ALA A 45 -0.72 0.37 15.80
N VAL A 46 -1.92 0.01 16.29
CA VAL A 46 -2.45 0.46 17.58
C VAL A 46 -2.04 -0.47 18.72
N ILE A 47 -2.11 -1.78 18.47
CA ILE A 47 -1.83 -2.79 19.52
C ILE A 47 -0.34 -3.17 19.62
N GLY A 48 0.53 -2.63 18.74
CA GLY A 48 1.95 -2.92 18.73
C GLY A 48 2.31 -4.33 18.22
N ASN A 49 1.49 -4.90 17.33
CA ASN A 49 1.72 -6.23 16.76
C ASN A 49 1.60 -6.21 15.24
N GLY A 50 2.66 -6.56 14.55
CA GLY A 50 2.76 -6.52 13.09
C GLY A 50 3.79 -5.51 12.61
N GLU A 51 3.86 -5.32 11.31
CA GLU A 51 4.82 -4.41 10.68
C GLU A 51 4.42 -4.04 9.26
N VAL A 52 4.93 -2.90 8.77
CA VAL A 52 4.88 -2.53 7.35
C VAL A 52 5.95 -3.32 6.61
N ILE A 53 5.56 -4.04 5.56
CA ILE A 53 6.44 -4.88 4.76
C ILE A 53 6.76 -4.30 3.38
N GLY A 54 5.97 -3.32 2.92
CA GLY A 54 6.20 -2.63 1.66
C GLY A 54 5.43 -1.33 1.56
N ILE A 55 5.86 -0.47 0.66
CA ILE A 55 5.25 0.83 0.38
C ILE A 55 5.02 0.96 -1.11
N ALA A 56 3.78 1.18 -1.53
CA ALA A 56 3.44 1.54 -2.88
C ALA A 56 3.20 3.04 -2.98
N VAL A 57 3.68 3.65 -4.06
CA VAL A 57 3.41 5.05 -4.38
C VAL A 57 3.07 5.21 -5.85
N ALA A 58 2.17 6.17 -6.14
CA ALA A 58 1.85 6.54 -7.50
C ALA A 58 1.62 8.06 -7.62
N THR A 59 2.08 8.62 -8.72
CA THR A 59 1.83 9.99 -9.17
C THR A 59 1.33 9.96 -10.61
N ALA A 60 1.07 11.11 -11.21
CA ALA A 60 0.72 11.18 -12.63
C ALA A 60 1.80 10.57 -13.57
N HIS A 61 3.07 10.56 -13.15
CA HIS A 61 4.20 10.18 -14.01
C HIS A 61 5.09 9.07 -13.45
N TYR A 62 4.80 8.60 -12.24
CA TYR A 62 5.60 7.55 -11.59
C TYR A 62 4.69 6.59 -10.81
N LYS A 63 5.06 5.33 -10.82
CA LYS A 63 4.51 4.31 -9.93
C LYS A 63 5.64 3.38 -9.48
N GLY A 64 5.67 3.04 -8.21
CA GLY A 64 6.69 2.16 -7.65
C GLY A 64 6.24 1.45 -6.40
N TYR A 65 6.83 0.29 -6.18
CA TYR A 65 6.67 -0.49 -4.96
C TYR A 65 8.05 -0.74 -4.33
N PHE A 66 8.17 -0.47 -3.05
CA PHE A 66 9.41 -0.53 -2.27
C PHE A 66 9.26 -1.61 -1.18
N PRO A 67 9.67 -2.85 -1.44
CA PRO A 67 9.63 -3.93 -0.46
C PRO A 67 10.70 -3.72 0.62
N ILE A 68 10.32 -3.86 1.90
CA ILE A 68 11.24 -3.58 3.04
C ILE A 68 11.31 -4.69 4.09
N ALA A 69 10.35 -5.60 4.13
CA ALA A 69 10.32 -6.68 5.14
C ALA A 69 9.58 -7.94 4.68
N HIS A 70 9.58 -8.25 3.38
CA HIS A 70 9.02 -9.50 2.88
C HIS A 70 9.86 -10.70 3.30
N GLN A 71 9.23 -11.77 3.77
CA GLN A 71 9.90 -13.00 4.22
C GLN A 71 10.58 -13.76 3.09
N GLY A 72 10.09 -13.62 1.84
CA GLY A 72 10.66 -14.26 0.65
C GLY A 72 11.97 -13.67 0.15
N GLY A 73 12.45 -12.59 0.75
CA GLY A 73 13.62 -11.84 0.27
C GLY A 73 13.25 -10.76 -0.75
N GLY A 74 14.25 -10.27 -1.51
CA GLY A 74 14.04 -9.21 -2.48
C GLY A 74 13.70 -7.84 -1.87
N ASN A 75 14.06 -7.62 -0.61
CA ASN A 75 13.84 -6.35 0.08
C ASN A 75 14.93 -5.33 -0.26
N MET A 76 14.52 -4.09 -0.28
CA MET A 76 15.42 -2.93 -0.30
C MET A 76 15.98 -2.66 1.09
N ASP A 77 16.99 -1.80 1.15
CA ASP A 77 17.48 -1.28 2.44
C ASP A 77 16.36 -0.49 3.13
N ARG A 78 15.82 -1.08 4.19
CA ARG A 78 14.68 -0.54 4.94
C ARG A 78 14.94 0.88 5.43
N GLN A 79 16.15 1.16 5.93
CA GLN A 79 16.46 2.49 6.46
C GLN A 79 16.43 3.54 5.36
N LYS A 80 17.02 3.26 4.21
CA LYS A 80 17.03 4.18 3.06
C LYS A 80 15.62 4.44 2.52
N VAL A 81 14.80 3.40 2.42
CA VAL A 81 13.39 3.55 2.00
C VAL A 81 12.62 4.44 2.98
N LEU A 82 12.80 4.24 4.29
CA LEU A 82 12.09 5.03 5.30
C LEU A 82 12.60 6.48 5.37
N GLU A 83 13.89 6.73 5.15
CA GLU A 83 14.44 8.08 5.02
C GLU A 83 13.84 8.81 3.81
N TRP A 84 13.81 8.17 2.65
CA TRP A 84 13.15 8.70 1.46
C TRP A 84 11.65 8.94 1.68
N LEU A 85 10.93 7.98 2.26
CA LEU A 85 9.50 8.12 2.54
C LEU A 85 9.23 9.30 3.48
N LYS A 86 10.09 9.53 4.46
CA LYS A 86 9.98 10.68 5.36
C LYS A 86 9.98 12.00 4.59
N ASP A 87 10.89 12.17 3.63
CA ASP A 87 10.96 13.39 2.82
C ASP A 87 9.71 13.56 1.96
N VAL A 88 9.20 12.46 1.36
CA VAL A 88 7.96 12.45 0.59
C VAL A 88 6.75 12.85 1.47
N LEU A 89 6.68 12.31 2.69
CA LEU A 89 5.57 12.61 3.62
C LEU A 89 5.63 14.04 4.17
N LEU A 90 6.82 14.62 4.30
CA LEU A 90 7.01 16.00 4.75
C LEU A 90 6.79 17.05 3.66
N ALA A 91 6.81 16.65 2.38
CA ALA A 91 6.47 17.55 1.27
C ALA A 91 5.02 18.06 1.37
N ASP A 92 4.77 19.23 0.80
CA ASP A 92 3.44 19.88 0.84
C ASP A 92 2.52 19.42 -0.30
N SER A 93 2.61 18.16 -0.69
CA SER A 93 1.74 17.52 -1.68
C SER A 93 0.46 16.98 -1.03
N ILE A 94 -0.57 16.80 -1.84
CA ILE A 94 -1.77 16.07 -1.42
C ILE A 94 -1.41 14.59 -1.30
N LYS A 95 -1.65 13.97 -0.13
CA LYS A 95 -1.48 12.54 0.09
C LYS A 95 -2.83 11.85 -0.09
N ILE A 96 -2.91 10.95 -1.06
CA ILE A 96 -4.11 10.20 -1.42
C ILE A 96 -3.97 8.78 -0.90
N PHE A 97 -4.98 8.32 -0.18
CA PHE A 97 -5.08 6.96 0.34
C PHE A 97 -6.43 6.36 -0.02
N HIS A 98 -6.55 5.06 0.16
CA HIS A 98 -7.83 4.36 0.16
C HIS A 98 -8.04 3.67 1.50
N ASN A 99 -8.99 4.12 2.32
CA ASN A 99 -9.10 3.81 3.73
C ASN A 99 -7.91 4.39 4.53
N ALA A 100 -7.71 5.69 4.40
CA ALA A 100 -6.57 6.44 4.96
C ALA A 100 -6.34 6.18 6.46
N MET A 101 -7.38 5.85 7.22
CA MET A 101 -7.28 5.53 8.64
C MET A 101 -6.24 4.43 8.90
N TYR A 102 -6.23 3.38 8.08
CA TYR A 102 -5.33 2.25 8.26
C TYR A 102 -3.86 2.64 8.01
N ASP A 103 -3.57 3.20 6.83
CA ASP A 103 -2.20 3.57 6.45
C ASP A 103 -1.62 4.68 7.32
N VAL A 104 -2.42 5.71 7.59
CA VAL A 104 -2.00 6.85 8.44
C VAL A 104 -1.70 6.39 9.87
N CYS A 105 -2.46 5.43 10.42
CA CYS A 105 -2.15 4.85 11.73
C CYS A 105 -0.79 4.15 11.72
N TRP A 106 -0.48 3.34 10.70
CA TRP A 106 0.83 2.69 10.56
C TRP A 106 1.96 3.71 10.40
N LEU A 107 1.80 4.70 9.53
CA LEU A 107 2.80 5.75 9.34
C LEU A 107 3.08 6.51 10.65
N ARG A 108 2.04 6.83 11.41
CA ARG A 108 2.19 7.50 12.71
C ARG A 108 2.81 6.61 13.78
N ALA A 109 2.45 5.33 13.82
CA ALA A 109 3.08 4.35 14.72
C ALA A 109 4.58 4.19 14.44
N MET A 110 4.99 4.35 13.17
CA MET A 110 6.40 4.38 12.76
C MET A 110 7.09 5.74 13.06
N GLY A 111 6.38 6.71 13.60
CA GLY A 111 6.92 8.03 13.96
C GLY A 111 6.91 9.07 12.84
N PHE A 112 6.27 8.80 11.72
CA PHE A 112 6.19 9.78 10.62
C PHE A 112 5.20 10.91 10.91
N LYS A 113 5.61 12.12 10.47
CA LYS A 113 4.71 13.26 10.29
C LYS A 113 4.28 13.31 8.83
N ILE A 114 3.04 13.70 8.60
CA ILE A 114 2.46 13.82 7.27
C ILE A 114 2.04 15.27 7.11
N ASN A 115 2.65 15.96 6.15
CA ASN A 115 2.30 17.32 5.75
C ASN A 115 1.37 17.30 4.53
N GLY A 116 0.77 18.45 4.26
CA GLY A 116 -0.20 18.61 3.18
C GLY A 116 -1.58 18.02 3.53
N ARG A 117 -2.46 18.08 2.55
CA ARG A 117 -3.83 17.57 2.69
C ARG A 117 -3.87 16.05 2.51
N ILE A 118 -4.60 15.36 3.37
CA ILE A 118 -4.92 13.94 3.21
C ILE A 118 -6.28 13.82 2.51
N VAL A 119 -6.34 12.99 1.48
CA VAL A 119 -7.55 12.62 0.75
C VAL A 119 -7.76 11.13 0.89
N ASP A 120 -8.96 10.74 1.30
CA ASP A 120 -9.38 9.33 1.38
C ASP A 120 -10.40 9.05 0.28
N THR A 121 -10.00 8.24 -0.70
CA THR A 121 -10.87 7.91 -1.84
C THR A 121 -12.06 7.03 -1.47
N MET A 122 -11.97 6.25 -0.37
CA MET A 122 -13.10 5.47 0.13
C MET A 122 -14.18 6.39 0.71
N ILE A 123 -13.79 7.36 1.53
CA ILE A 123 -14.71 8.37 2.09
C ILE A 123 -15.27 9.26 0.97
N ALA A 124 -14.43 9.72 0.05
CA ALA A 124 -14.88 10.54 -1.09
C ALA A 124 -15.94 9.81 -1.93
N ALA A 125 -15.75 8.51 -2.17
CA ALA A 125 -16.74 7.71 -2.90
C ALA A 125 -18.06 7.56 -2.13
N ALA A 126 -18.01 7.39 -0.81
CA ALA A 126 -19.20 7.29 0.03
C ALA A 126 -20.00 8.60 0.08
N VAL A 127 -19.30 9.73 0.12
CA VAL A 127 -19.95 11.06 0.08
C VAL A 127 -20.55 11.36 -1.30
N THR A 128 -19.93 10.84 -2.37
CA THR A 128 -20.40 11.07 -3.75
C THR A 128 -21.61 10.21 -4.10
N ASP A 129 -21.70 9.01 -3.55
CA ASP A 129 -22.79 8.05 -3.84
C ASP A 129 -22.97 7.13 -2.62
N GLU A 130 -23.83 7.53 -1.68
CA GLU A 130 -24.12 6.81 -0.44
C GLU A 130 -24.94 5.53 -0.64
N ASN A 131 -25.49 5.32 -1.82
CA ASN A 131 -26.36 4.15 -2.10
C ASN A 131 -25.58 2.91 -2.56
N ARG A 132 -24.27 2.93 -2.49
CA ARG A 132 -23.43 1.79 -2.86
C ARG A 132 -23.32 0.77 -1.73
N PHE A 133 -23.29 -0.51 -2.10
CA PHE A 133 -23.05 -1.59 -1.15
C PHE A 133 -21.56 -1.79 -0.81
N ARG A 134 -20.65 -1.29 -1.67
CA ARG A 134 -19.21 -1.49 -1.55
C ARG A 134 -18.44 -0.25 -1.95
N TYR A 135 -17.43 0.07 -1.12
CA TYR A 135 -16.50 1.17 -1.33
C TYR A 135 -15.04 0.68 -1.34
N ASP A 136 -14.80 -0.64 -1.44
CA ASP A 136 -13.46 -1.18 -1.60
C ASP A 136 -12.83 -0.72 -2.92
N LEU A 137 -11.49 -0.64 -2.93
CA LEU A 137 -10.72 -0.11 -4.05
C LEU A 137 -11.01 -0.85 -5.36
N ASN A 138 -11.13 -2.18 -5.29
CA ASN A 138 -11.40 -2.99 -6.49
C ASN A 138 -12.76 -2.66 -7.11
N SER A 139 -13.82 -2.58 -6.30
CA SER A 139 -15.17 -2.22 -6.75
C SER A 139 -15.23 -0.81 -7.34
N LEU A 140 -14.51 0.15 -6.74
CA LEU A 140 -14.44 1.52 -7.24
C LEU A 140 -13.61 1.61 -8.53
N SER A 141 -12.50 0.88 -8.61
CA SER A 141 -11.68 0.83 -9.82
C SER A 141 -12.46 0.29 -11.02
N TRP A 142 -13.22 -0.79 -10.84
CA TRP A 142 -14.11 -1.29 -11.89
C TRP A 142 -15.14 -0.24 -12.34
N LYS A 143 -15.74 0.51 -11.40
CA LYS A 143 -16.73 1.54 -11.73
C LYS A 143 -16.13 2.69 -12.52
N TYR A 144 -14.98 3.22 -12.08
CA TYR A 144 -14.47 4.48 -12.61
C TYR A 144 -13.42 4.29 -13.71
N ASN A 145 -12.67 3.19 -13.69
CA ASN A 145 -11.58 2.95 -14.63
C ASN A 145 -11.86 1.80 -15.61
N GLY A 146 -12.89 0.98 -15.36
CA GLY A 146 -13.22 -0.18 -16.20
C GLY A 146 -12.29 -1.38 -16.00
N PHE A 147 -11.41 -1.36 -15.03
CA PHE A 147 -10.56 -2.50 -14.64
C PHE A 147 -10.38 -2.55 -13.11
N GLY A 148 -10.03 -3.71 -12.59
CA GLY A 148 -9.80 -3.94 -11.17
C GLY A 148 -8.43 -4.54 -10.89
N LYS A 149 -8.24 -5.03 -9.66
CA LYS A 149 -7.04 -5.77 -9.27
C LYS A 149 -6.91 -7.05 -10.08
N ASN A 150 -5.71 -7.36 -10.55
CA ASN A 150 -5.41 -8.67 -11.12
C ASN A 150 -5.01 -9.62 -9.98
N GLU A 151 -5.99 -10.31 -9.43
CA GLU A 151 -5.80 -11.26 -8.32
C GLU A 151 -5.64 -12.71 -8.81
N ALA A 152 -5.71 -12.96 -10.12
CA ALA A 152 -5.66 -14.30 -10.67
C ALA A 152 -4.37 -15.04 -10.30
N ALA A 153 -3.22 -14.37 -10.41
CA ALA A 153 -1.93 -14.97 -10.06
C ALA A 153 -1.80 -15.24 -8.55
N LEU A 154 -2.37 -14.36 -7.71
CA LEU A 154 -2.40 -14.57 -6.25
C LEU A 154 -3.31 -15.75 -5.88
N ALA A 155 -4.50 -15.83 -6.46
CA ALA A 155 -5.44 -16.92 -6.23
C ALA A 155 -4.85 -18.27 -6.70
N GLU A 156 -4.16 -18.31 -7.84
CA GLU A 156 -3.48 -19.50 -8.33
C GLU A 156 -2.36 -19.92 -7.38
N ALA A 157 -1.53 -19.00 -6.90
CA ALA A 157 -0.49 -19.27 -5.93
C ALA A 157 -1.07 -19.80 -4.61
N ALA A 158 -2.13 -19.19 -4.10
CA ALA A 158 -2.81 -19.61 -2.88
C ALA A 158 -3.34 -21.05 -3.03
N ALA A 159 -4.01 -21.36 -4.15
CA ALA A 159 -4.49 -22.71 -4.45
C ALA A 159 -3.36 -23.75 -4.53
N GLN A 160 -2.23 -23.40 -5.17
CA GLN A 160 -1.05 -24.30 -5.26
C GLN A 160 -0.41 -24.54 -3.90
N TRP A 161 -0.50 -23.61 -2.99
CA TRP A 161 0.10 -23.70 -1.64
C TRP A 161 -0.89 -24.23 -0.60
N GLY A 162 -2.16 -24.45 -0.97
CA GLY A 162 -3.22 -24.87 -0.05
C GLY A 162 -3.49 -23.83 1.04
N ILE A 163 -3.44 -22.55 0.67
CA ILE A 163 -3.74 -21.40 1.51
C ILE A 163 -5.11 -20.87 1.07
N ASP A 164 -6.08 -20.84 2.00
CA ASP A 164 -7.42 -20.26 1.78
C ASP A 164 -7.44 -18.76 2.12
#